data_3bb4599eb0f735b4bd5d180e6407b650
#
_entry.id   3bb4599eb0f735b4bd5d180e6407b650
#
_cell.length_a   1.000
_cell.length_b   1.000
_cell.length_c   1.000
_cell.angle_alpha   90.00
_cell.angle_beta   90.00
_cell.angle_gamma   90.00
#
_symmetry.space_group_name_H-M   'P 1'
#
loop_
_entity.id
_entity.type
_entity.pdbx_description
1 polymer ?
#
loop_
_entity_poly.entity_id
_entity_poly.type
_entity_poly.pdbx_seq_one_letter_code
_entity_poly.pdbx_strand_id
1 'polypeptide(L)'
;MGKSIRVLFLTFLMTIMCAAVALAYNPGQRTIKLLGQTLNSDKHPVHLVVSQTIDMKDVLTTDAYAKLPDAQKKRTSRTEYNELNGISAERATIIDGEGKVIKDTVNFCKGGYWYAIDYLHKTYDRVPELPGMSVPFAETLISWFNARPTGGFDEAKGYDYDKMTKGNNTLSFYFEKGTDKWVGYETAYLPMFKVVEVSEVVDEAVFNLPPEDYKQVADTAMRSFANRLMERRNK
;
A
#
# COMPACT_ATOMS: atom_id res chain seq x y z
N MET A 1 8.62 15.88 -59.44
CA MET A 1 7.60 15.94 -58.38
C MET A 1 7.67 14.79 -57.35
N GLY A 2 8.38 13.68 -57.55
CA GLY A 2 8.34 12.54 -56.61
C GLY A 2 9.22 12.61 -55.36
N LYS A 3 10.28 13.39 -55.31
CA LYS A 3 11.20 13.45 -54.15
C LYS A 3 10.67 14.33 -53.00
N SER A 4 10.05 15.45 -53.32
CA SER A 4 9.51 16.38 -52.30
C SER A 4 8.32 15.82 -51.55
N ILE A 5 7.45 15.03 -52.20
CA ILE A 5 6.30 14.36 -51.55
C ILE A 5 6.76 13.28 -50.58
N ARG A 6 7.82 12.53 -50.92
CA ARG A 6 8.36 11.49 -50.02
C ARG A 6 8.99 12.07 -48.76
N VAL A 7 9.69 13.20 -48.88
CA VAL A 7 10.29 13.89 -47.73
C VAL A 7 9.20 14.46 -46.82
N LEU A 8 8.15 15.07 -47.41
CA LEU A 8 7.03 15.58 -46.61
C LEU A 8 6.27 14.46 -45.87
N PHE A 9 6.09 13.32 -46.52
CA PHE A 9 5.42 12.15 -45.90
C PHE A 9 6.25 11.53 -44.76
N LEU A 10 7.59 11.45 -44.96
CA LEU A 10 8.48 10.94 -43.91
C LEU A 10 8.55 11.90 -42.70
N THR A 11 8.62 13.24 -42.95
CA THR A 11 8.58 14.24 -41.87
C THR A 11 7.24 14.24 -41.15
N PHE A 12 6.12 14.08 -41.84
CA PHE A 12 4.79 13.99 -41.25
C PHE A 12 4.63 12.70 -40.42
N LEU A 13 5.14 11.55 -40.91
CA LEU A 13 5.13 10.30 -40.19
C LEU A 13 6.03 10.35 -38.94
N MET A 14 7.23 10.94 -39.04
CA MET A 14 8.09 11.18 -37.88
C MET A 14 7.46 12.12 -36.85
N THR A 15 6.78 13.17 -37.29
CA THR A 15 6.10 14.12 -36.39
C THR A 15 4.92 13.42 -35.69
N ILE A 16 4.16 12.56 -36.39
CA ILE A 16 3.09 11.77 -35.78
C ILE A 16 3.67 10.73 -34.80
N MET A 17 4.76 10.04 -35.14
CA MET A 17 5.42 9.10 -34.24
C MET A 17 6.02 9.81 -33.01
N CYS A 18 6.66 10.97 -33.19
CA CYS A 18 7.15 11.77 -32.06
C CYS A 18 6.02 12.36 -31.24
N ALA A 19 4.90 12.78 -31.84
CA ALA A 19 3.71 13.23 -31.13
C ALA A 19 3.01 12.07 -30.40
N ALA A 20 2.94 10.88 -30.99
CA ALA A 20 2.40 9.69 -30.35
C ALA A 20 3.26 9.25 -29.16
N VAL A 21 4.59 9.35 -29.25
CA VAL A 21 5.51 9.08 -28.15
C VAL A 21 5.43 10.18 -27.09
N ALA A 22 5.23 11.46 -27.48
CA ALA A 22 5.07 12.58 -26.55
C ALA A 22 3.70 12.61 -25.84
N LEU A 23 2.67 12.00 -26.42
CA LEU A 23 1.35 11.80 -25.79
C LEU A 23 1.33 10.56 -24.85
N ALA A 24 2.39 9.75 -24.86
CA ALA A 24 2.31 8.39 -24.32
C ALA A 24 2.59 8.28 -22.83
N TYR A 25 3.28 9.22 -22.20
CA TYR A 25 3.58 9.04 -20.77
C TYR A 25 3.86 10.36 -20.04
N ASN A 26 2.92 10.74 -19.16
CA ASN A 26 3.14 11.80 -18.19
C ASN A 26 3.34 11.14 -16.81
N PRO A 27 4.59 11.07 -16.31
CA PRO A 27 4.88 10.43 -15.03
C PRO A 27 4.01 10.99 -13.91
N GLY A 28 3.45 10.09 -13.09
CA GLY A 28 2.61 10.45 -11.96
C GLY A 28 1.11 10.60 -12.27
N GLN A 29 0.68 10.69 -13.53
CA GLN A 29 -0.76 10.80 -13.84
C GLN A 29 -1.54 9.56 -13.45
N ARG A 30 -0.99 8.35 -13.68
CA ARG A 30 -1.62 7.10 -13.25
C ARG A 30 -1.74 7.03 -11.74
N THR A 31 -0.70 7.45 -11.02
CA THR A 31 -0.72 7.50 -9.56
C THR A 31 -1.70 8.53 -9.03
N ILE A 32 -1.80 9.72 -9.63
CA ILE A 32 -2.81 10.73 -9.27
C ILE A 32 -4.22 10.19 -9.48
N LYS A 33 -4.48 9.52 -10.62
CA LYS A 33 -5.75 8.86 -10.89
C LYS A 33 -6.06 7.75 -9.89
N LEU A 34 -5.07 6.89 -9.60
CA LEU A 34 -5.19 5.83 -8.61
C LEU A 34 -5.63 6.38 -7.25
N LEU A 35 -4.88 7.34 -6.71
CA LEU A 35 -5.15 7.88 -5.37
C LEU A 35 -6.42 8.75 -5.33
N GLY A 36 -6.69 9.53 -6.39
CA GLY A 36 -7.82 10.45 -6.43
C GLY A 36 -9.15 9.84 -6.90
N GLN A 37 -9.12 8.66 -7.48
CA GLN A 37 -10.30 7.97 -8.00
C GLN A 37 -10.43 6.57 -7.41
N THR A 38 -9.49 5.66 -7.71
CA THR A 38 -9.59 4.23 -7.38
C THR A 38 -9.46 3.97 -5.87
N LEU A 39 -8.64 4.72 -5.15
CA LEU A 39 -8.44 4.59 -3.71
C LEU A 39 -9.08 5.72 -2.90
N ASN A 40 -10.10 6.37 -3.45
CA ASN A 40 -10.78 7.47 -2.77
C ASN A 40 -12.04 6.97 -2.03
N SER A 41 -11.86 6.61 -0.76
CA SER A 41 -12.92 6.06 0.08
C SER A 41 -14.00 7.07 0.49
N ASP A 42 -13.82 8.36 0.22
CA ASP A 42 -14.88 9.37 0.35
C ASP A 42 -15.93 9.27 -0.78
N LYS A 43 -15.56 8.66 -1.91
CA LYS A 43 -16.42 8.55 -3.09
C LYS A 43 -17.10 7.20 -3.24
N HIS A 44 -16.42 6.14 -2.83
CA HIS A 44 -16.89 4.76 -2.94
C HIS A 44 -16.14 3.86 -1.97
N PRO A 45 -16.70 2.68 -1.61
CA PRO A 45 -15.98 1.71 -0.79
C PRO A 45 -14.67 1.29 -1.46
N VAL A 46 -13.62 1.11 -0.66
CA VAL A 46 -12.31 0.63 -1.12
C VAL A 46 -11.88 -0.58 -0.28
N HIS A 47 -11.67 -1.70 -0.94
CA HIS A 47 -10.98 -2.85 -0.35
C HIS A 47 -9.64 -3.03 -1.06
N LEU A 48 -8.57 -2.71 -0.36
CA LEU A 48 -7.20 -2.84 -0.84
C LEU A 48 -6.50 -3.98 -0.09
N VAL A 49 -6.00 -4.95 -0.83
CA VAL A 49 -5.15 -6.02 -0.30
C VAL A 49 -3.71 -5.77 -0.73
N VAL A 50 -2.81 -5.73 0.23
CA VAL A 50 -1.36 -5.62 0.01
C VAL A 50 -0.71 -6.90 0.51
N SER A 51 -0.04 -7.63 -0.36
CA SER A 51 0.63 -8.89 -0.03
C SER A 51 2.12 -8.85 -0.37
N GLN A 52 2.94 -9.46 0.46
CA GLN A 52 4.35 -9.66 0.20
C GLN A 52 4.85 -10.95 0.84
N THR A 53 5.74 -11.66 0.13
CA THR A 53 6.47 -12.78 0.73
C THR A 53 7.84 -12.29 1.17
N ILE A 54 8.19 -12.55 2.41
CA ILE A 54 9.43 -12.11 3.06
C ILE A 54 10.26 -13.36 3.35
N ASP A 55 11.48 -13.43 2.80
CA ASP A 55 12.50 -14.33 3.30
C ASP A 55 13.15 -13.67 4.52
N MET A 56 13.06 -14.32 5.66
CA MET A 56 13.54 -13.73 6.92
C MET A 56 15.05 -13.50 6.96
N LYS A 57 15.83 -14.10 6.03
CA LYS A 57 17.26 -13.79 5.85
C LYS A 57 17.51 -12.34 5.40
N ASP A 58 16.53 -11.72 4.71
CA ASP A 58 16.64 -10.36 4.18
C ASP A 58 16.35 -9.29 5.26
N VAL A 59 15.81 -9.71 6.42
CA VAL A 59 15.41 -8.79 7.51
C VAL A 59 16.08 -9.10 8.86
N LEU A 60 16.63 -10.28 9.04
CA LEU A 60 17.28 -10.71 10.28
C LEU A 60 18.79 -10.83 10.14
N THR A 61 19.49 -10.73 11.26
CA THR A 61 20.91 -11.13 11.33
C THR A 61 21.05 -12.64 11.09
N THR A 62 22.21 -13.06 10.58
CA THR A 62 22.49 -14.49 10.30
C THR A 62 22.22 -15.39 11.51
N ASP A 63 22.60 -14.95 12.71
CA ASP A 63 22.40 -15.72 13.94
C ASP A 63 20.92 -15.82 14.33
N ALA A 64 20.15 -14.74 14.13
CA ALA A 64 18.72 -14.75 14.39
C ALA A 64 17.97 -15.63 13.39
N TYR A 65 18.36 -15.57 12.10
CA TYR A 65 17.79 -16.41 11.04
C TYR A 65 18.07 -17.90 11.28
N ALA A 66 19.30 -18.26 11.69
CA ALA A 66 19.67 -19.64 11.96
C ALA A 66 18.86 -20.29 13.11
N LYS A 67 18.37 -19.48 14.04
CA LYS A 67 17.56 -19.93 15.17
C LYS A 67 16.06 -20.08 14.86
N LEU A 68 15.62 -19.59 13.68
CA LEU A 68 14.22 -19.73 13.30
C LEU A 68 13.89 -21.17 12.90
N PRO A 69 12.73 -21.70 13.29
CA PRO A 69 12.15 -22.89 12.68
C PRO A 69 12.04 -22.72 11.17
N ASP A 70 12.22 -23.78 10.38
CA ASP A 70 12.18 -23.72 8.93
C ASP A 70 10.85 -23.15 8.39
N ALA A 71 9.74 -23.52 9.01
CA ALA A 71 8.42 -22.95 8.71
C ALA A 71 8.36 -21.42 8.84
N GLN A 72 9.18 -20.83 9.69
CA GLN A 72 9.17 -19.39 9.95
C GLN A 72 10.22 -18.60 9.13
N LYS A 73 11.05 -19.28 8.36
CA LYS A 73 12.07 -18.65 7.51
C LYS A 73 11.49 -17.90 6.31
N LYS A 74 10.33 -18.34 5.82
CA LYS A 74 9.53 -17.61 4.84
C LYS A 74 8.19 -17.25 5.44
N ARG A 75 7.74 -16.03 5.22
CA ARG A 75 6.45 -15.55 5.72
C ARG A 75 5.74 -14.77 4.63
N THR A 76 4.44 -14.94 4.52
CA THR A 76 3.59 -14.08 3.71
C THR A 76 2.88 -13.10 4.64
N SER A 77 3.12 -11.82 4.44
CA SER A 77 2.38 -10.74 5.08
C SER A 77 1.26 -10.30 4.14
N ARG A 78 0.04 -10.23 4.64
CA ARG A 78 -1.13 -9.74 3.95
C ARG A 78 -1.76 -8.65 4.82
N THR A 79 -1.89 -7.46 4.28
CA THR A 79 -2.60 -6.35 4.93
C THR A 79 -3.81 -6.00 4.07
N GLU A 80 -4.98 -5.97 4.68
CA GLU A 80 -6.24 -5.61 4.04
C GLU A 80 -6.73 -4.29 4.63
N TYR A 81 -6.90 -3.29 3.78
CA TYR A 81 -7.54 -2.03 4.13
C TYR A 81 -8.98 -2.08 3.64
N ASN A 82 -9.92 -2.02 4.58
CA ASN A 82 -11.33 -1.88 4.29
C ASN A 82 -11.72 -0.44 4.61
N GLU A 83 -12.06 0.32 3.60
CA GLU A 83 -12.26 1.76 3.71
C GLU A 83 -13.66 2.12 3.26
N LEU A 84 -14.37 2.86 4.11
CA LEU A 84 -15.76 3.27 3.87
C LEU A 84 -15.99 4.65 4.47
N ASN A 85 -16.50 5.60 3.68
CA ASN A 85 -16.80 6.95 4.12
C ASN A 85 -15.61 7.66 4.81
N GLY A 86 -14.40 7.51 4.25
CA GLY A 86 -13.18 8.12 4.80
C GLY A 86 -12.65 7.45 6.08
N ILE A 87 -13.24 6.33 6.52
CA ILE A 87 -12.79 5.55 7.68
C ILE A 87 -12.10 4.27 7.17
N SER A 88 -10.95 3.93 7.74
CA SER A 88 -10.19 2.73 7.39
C SER A 88 -10.15 1.74 8.55
N ALA A 89 -10.37 0.46 8.24
CA ALA A 89 -9.99 -0.65 9.09
C ALA A 89 -8.85 -1.42 8.43
N GLU A 90 -7.79 -1.67 9.18
CA GLU A 90 -6.61 -2.40 8.72
C GLU A 90 -6.58 -3.78 9.37
N ARG A 91 -6.63 -4.86 8.56
CA ARG A 91 -6.40 -6.22 9.01
C ARG A 91 -5.03 -6.69 8.55
N ALA A 92 -4.18 -7.10 9.49
CA ALA A 92 -2.86 -7.61 9.22
C ALA A 92 -2.78 -9.10 9.56
N THR A 93 -2.52 -9.93 8.55
CA THR A 93 -2.35 -11.38 8.67
C THR A 93 -0.92 -11.75 8.29
N ILE A 94 -0.27 -12.60 9.09
CA ILE A 94 1.02 -13.21 8.74
C ILE A 94 0.85 -14.72 8.71
N ILE A 95 1.28 -15.32 7.61
CA ILE A 95 1.23 -16.75 7.35
C ILE A 95 2.67 -17.25 7.23
N ASP A 96 3.00 -18.34 7.91
CA ASP A 96 4.32 -18.98 7.82
C ASP A 96 4.49 -19.81 6.54
N GLY A 97 5.68 -20.42 6.37
CA GLY A 97 6.00 -21.22 5.20
C GLY A 97 5.19 -22.52 5.04
N GLU A 98 4.49 -22.95 6.10
CA GLU A 98 3.61 -24.11 6.10
C GLU A 98 2.12 -23.74 5.92
N GLY A 99 1.83 -22.46 5.75
CA GLY A 99 0.46 -21.96 5.57
C GLY A 99 -0.30 -21.71 6.88
N LYS A 100 0.37 -21.79 8.03
CA LYS A 100 -0.24 -21.52 9.33
C LYS A 100 -0.28 -20.01 9.59
N VAL A 101 -1.45 -19.52 10.00
CA VAL A 101 -1.60 -18.13 10.44
C VAL A 101 -0.90 -17.97 11.81
N ILE A 102 0.08 -17.06 11.87
CA ILE A 102 0.87 -16.75 13.07
C ILE A 102 0.62 -15.33 13.60
N LYS A 103 -0.13 -14.51 12.86
CA LYS A 103 -0.67 -13.22 13.29
C LYS A 103 -1.98 -12.97 12.55
N ASP A 104 -3.00 -12.49 13.26
CA ASP A 104 -4.25 -12.02 12.68
C ASP A 104 -4.83 -10.91 13.57
N THR A 105 -4.63 -9.67 13.16
CA THR A 105 -5.01 -8.48 13.94
C THR A 105 -5.80 -7.52 13.10
N VAL A 106 -6.73 -6.81 13.71
CA VAL A 106 -7.51 -5.73 13.08
C VAL A 106 -7.39 -4.46 13.91
N ASN A 107 -7.18 -3.32 13.23
CA ASN A 107 -7.20 -2.00 13.81
C ASN A 107 -8.26 -1.14 13.13
N PHE A 108 -9.11 -0.45 13.90
CA PHE A 108 -10.11 0.48 13.37
C PHE A 108 -10.59 1.47 14.43
N CYS A 109 -11.24 2.56 14.01
CA CYS A 109 -11.89 3.52 14.90
C CYS A 109 -13.40 3.28 14.92
N LYS A 110 -14.00 3.30 16.12
CA LYS A 110 -15.45 3.22 16.33
C LYS A 110 -15.85 3.83 17.67
N GLY A 111 -16.90 4.66 17.64
CA GLY A 111 -17.46 5.23 18.88
C GLY A 111 -16.51 6.06 19.71
N GLY A 112 -15.57 6.77 19.07
CA GLY A 112 -14.56 7.60 19.74
C GLY A 112 -13.39 6.82 20.33
N TYR A 113 -13.21 5.56 19.94
CA TYR A 113 -12.09 4.72 20.35
C TYR A 113 -11.41 4.11 19.13
N TRP A 114 -10.09 3.99 19.22
CA TRP A 114 -9.28 3.17 18.34
C TRP A 114 -9.10 1.79 18.98
N TYR A 115 -9.50 0.74 18.26
CA TYR A 115 -9.41 -0.65 18.68
C TYR A 115 -8.26 -1.35 17.98
N ALA A 116 -7.58 -2.24 18.71
CA ALA A 116 -6.70 -3.28 18.18
C ALA A 116 -7.22 -4.63 18.67
N ILE A 117 -7.60 -5.52 17.76
CA ILE A 117 -8.14 -6.85 18.06
C ILE A 117 -7.16 -7.89 17.55
N ASP A 118 -6.78 -8.83 18.40
CA ASP A 118 -5.99 -10.02 18.05
C ASP A 118 -6.91 -11.26 18.05
N TYR A 119 -7.22 -11.74 16.86
CA TYR A 119 -8.12 -12.88 16.67
C TYR A 119 -7.49 -14.21 17.10
N LEU A 120 -6.15 -14.37 17.01
CA LEU A 120 -5.48 -15.60 17.41
C LEU A 120 -5.50 -15.78 18.92
N HIS A 121 -5.28 -14.71 19.68
CA HIS A 121 -5.19 -14.76 21.12
C HIS A 121 -6.51 -14.39 21.81
N LYS A 122 -7.55 -14.04 21.03
CA LYS A 122 -8.84 -13.56 21.54
C LYS A 122 -8.68 -12.42 22.53
N THR A 123 -7.87 -11.43 22.15
CA THR A 123 -7.60 -10.26 22.96
C THR A 123 -7.88 -8.99 22.18
N TYR A 124 -8.11 -7.90 22.89
CA TYR A 124 -8.19 -6.56 22.30
C TYR A 124 -7.64 -5.52 23.25
N ASP A 125 -7.28 -4.38 22.71
CA ASP A 125 -7.09 -3.14 23.46
C ASP A 125 -7.85 -2.00 22.77
N ARG A 126 -8.08 -0.92 23.52
CA ARG A 126 -8.65 0.31 23.00
C ARG A 126 -8.05 1.53 23.68
N VAL A 127 -7.87 2.57 22.92
CA VAL A 127 -7.49 3.89 23.42
C VAL A 127 -8.47 4.93 22.85
N PRO A 128 -8.62 6.10 23.50
CA PRO A 128 -9.39 7.20 22.89
C PRO A 128 -8.86 7.49 21.48
N GLU A 129 -9.78 7.69 20.53
CA GLU A 129 -9.46 8.04 19.15
C GLU A 129 -8.80 9.43 19.13
N LEU A 130 -7.71 9.53 18.36
CA LEU A 130 -7.00 10.77 18.11
C LEU A 130 -6.94 11.05 16.61
N PRO A 131 -6.90 12.32 16.18
CA PRO A 131 -6.70 12.65 14.77
C PRO A 131 -5.44 11.99 14.21
N GLY A 132 -5.59 11.37 13.02
CA GLY A 132 -4.51 10.62 12.35
C GLY A 132 -4.46 9.13 12.68
N MET A 133 -5.39 8.61 13.51
CA MET A 133 -5.69 7.19 13.61
C MET A 133 -6.71 6.79 12.53
N SER A 134 -6.62 5.57 12.03
CA SER A 134 -7.57 5.06 11.00
C SER A 134 -7.65 5.91 9.73
N VAL A 135 -6.49 6.38 9.24
CA VAL A 135 -6.40 7.19 8.03
C VAL A 135 -6.48 6.28 6.80
N PRO A 136 -7.29 6.62 5.77
CA PRO A 136 -7.32 5.89 4.51
C PRO A 136 -5.94 5.73 3.89
N PHE A 137 -5.70 4.58 3.23
CA PHE A 137 -4.40 4.26 2.65
C PHE A 137 -3.91 5.34 1.66
N ALA A 138 -4.81 5.86 0.82
CA ALA A 138 -4.48 6.91 -0.13
C ALA A 138 -3.94 8.17 0.56
N GLU A 139 -4.50 8.56 1.70
CA GLU A 139 -4.06 9.76 2.44
C GLU A 139 -2.65 9.61 3.00
N THR A 140 -2.24 8.40 3.36
CA THR A 140 -0.87 8.14 3.83
C THR A 140 0.16 8.45 2.75
N LEU A 141 -0.22 8.43 1.48
CA LEU A 141 0.63 8.66 0.33
C LEU A 141 0.58 10.10 -0.22
N ILE A 142 -0.40 10.91 0.21
CA ILE A 142 -0.56 12.30 -0.26
C ILE A 142 0.71 13.14 -0.08
N SER A 143 1.47 12.91 0.97
CA SER A 143 2.72 13.65 1.21
C SER A 143 3.78 13.46 0.11
N TRP A 144 3.61 12.47 -0.77
CA TRP A 144 4.49 12.20 -1.90
C TRP A 144 4.15 13.03 -3.13
N PHE A 145 2.97 13.66 -3.21
CA PHE A 145 2.56 14.49 -4.36
C PHE A 145 3.47 15.70 -4.64
N ASN A 146 4.21 16.19 -3.64
CA ASN A 146 5.18 17.26 -3.81
C ASN A 146 6.51 16.79 -4.42
N ALA A 147 6.67 15.49 -4.66
CA ALA A 147 7.83 14.92 -5.30
C ALA A 147 7.73 15.09 -6.83
N ARG A 148 8.88 15.16 -7.52
CA ARG A 148 8.92 15.12 -8.98
C ARG A 148 8.80 13.67 -9.44
N PRO A 149 7.69 13.27 -10.05
CA PRO A 149 7.56 11.91 -10.55
C PRO A 149 8.47 11.69 -11.76
N THR A 150 9.05 10.51 -11.83
CA THR A 150 9.66 9.95 -13.04
C THR A 150 8.93 8.66 -13.37
N GLY A 151 9.19 8.07 -14.53
CA GLY A 151 8.53 6.82 -14.86
C GLY A 151 9.02 6.23 -16.17
N GLY A 152 8.51 5.07 -16.50
CA GLY A 152 8.89 4.32 -17.68
C GLY A 152 8.37 2.89 -17.63
N PHE A 153 9.11 2.01 -18.29
CA PHE A 153 8.88 0.58 -18.30
C PHE A 153 10.05 -0.14 -17.62
N ASP A 154 9.76 -0.99 -16.64
CA ASP A 154 10.73 -1.86 -15.97
C ASP A 154 10.78 -3.20 -16.71
N GLU A 155 11.81 -3.40 -17.51
CA GLU A 155 11.97 -4.63 -18.32
C GLU A 155 12.11 -5.89 -17.46
N ALA A 156 12.74 -5.78 -16.29
CA ALA A 156 12.97 -6.92 -15.41
C ALA A 156 11.67 -7.41 -14.76
N LYS A 157 10.76 -6.48 -14.45
CA LYS A 157 9.46 -6.79 -13.85
C LYS A 157 8.32 -6.93 -14.87
N GLY A 158 8.49 -6.36 -16.06
CA GLY A 158 7.47 -6.35 -17.12
C GLY A 158 6.31 -5.37 -16.88
N TYR A 159 6.52 -4.34 -16.04
CA TYR A 159 5.49 -3.37 -15.67
C TYR A 159 5.88 -1.94 -16.05
N ASP A 160 4.88 -1.13 -16.34
CA ASP A 160 5.05 0.32 -16.34
C ASP A 160 5.14 0.83 -14.89
N TYR A 161 5.88 1.90 -14.65
CA TYR A 161 6.01 2.44 -13.29
C TYR A 161 5.96 3.96 -13.24
N ASP A 162 5.42 4.48 -12.14
CA ASP A 162 5.60 5.85 -11.65
C ASP A 162 6.48 5.81 -10.40
N LYS A 163 7.57 6.57 -10.39
CA LYS A 163 8.51 6.66 -9.27
C LYS A 163 8.53 8.07 -8.71
N MET A 164 8.28 8.19 -7.43
CA MET A 164 8.37 9.43 -6.68
C MET A 164 9.58 9.40 -5.76
N THR A 165 10.28 10.54 -5.69
CA THR A 165 11.47 10.68 -4.84
C THR A 165 11.30 11.88 -3.92
N LYS A 166 11.47 11.70 -2.62
CA LYS A 166 11.42 12.73 -1.59
C LYS A 166 12.62 12.59 -0.67
N GLY A 167 13.61 13.50 -0.84
CA GLY A 167 14.92 13.33 -0.19
C GLY A 167 15.58 12.03 -0.67
N ASN A 168 16.02 11.20 0.28
CA ASN A 168 16.64 9.90 -0.02
C ASN A 168 15.62 8.75 -0.16
N ASN A 169 14.34 9.06 -0.05
CA ASN A 169 13.29 8.06 -0.09
C ASN A 169 12.68 7.96 -1.48
N THR A 170 12.38 6.74 -1.92
CA THR A 170 11.65 6.49 -3.15
C THR A 170 10.44 5.63 -2.90
N LEU A 171 9.38 5.88 -3.68
CA LEU A 171 8.17 5.10 -3.74
C LEU A 171 7.86 4.87 -5.23
N SER A 172 7.83 3.61 -5.66
CA SER A 172 7.53 3.24 -7.04
C SER A 172 6.20 2.50 -7.08
N PHE A 173 5.27 2.99 -7.90
CA PHE A 173 4.00 2.33 -8.21
C PHE A 173 4.15 1.61 -9.54
N TYR A 174 3.72 0.35 -9.61
CA TYR A 174 3.80 -0.47 -10.80
C TYR A 174 2.41 -0.74 -11.36
N PHE A 175 2.29 -0.60 -12.67
CA PHE A 175 1.04 -0.79 -13.41
C PHE A 175 1.21 -1.86 -14.48
N GLU A 176 0.15 -2.60 -14.77
CA GLU A 176 0.12 -3.50 -15.91
C GLU A 176 0.42 -2.72 -17.19
N LYS A 177 1.32 -3.25 -18.03
CA LYS A 177 1.83 -2.57 -19.22
C LYS A 177 0.72 -2.00 -20.10
N GLY A 178 0.80 -0.70 -20.38
CA GLY A 178 -0.17 0.00 -21.23
C GLY A 178 -1.54 0.25 -20.59
N THR A 179 -1.71 -0.01 -19.27
CA THR A 179 -2.99 0.16 -18.56
C THR A 179 -2.84 1.05 -17.33
N ASP A 180 -3.95 1.39 -16.68
CA ASP A 180 -3.99 2.07 -15.37
C ASP A 180 -4.17 1.08 -14.22
N LYS A 181 -4.13 -0.23 -14.48
CA LYS A 181 -4.30 -1.25 -13.44
C LYS A 181 -3.05 -1.31 -12.55
N TRP A 182 -3.21 -0.90 -11.32
CA TRP A 182 -2.16 -0.97 -10.32
C TRP A 182 -1.94 -2.43 -9.88
N VAL A 183 -0.69 -2.87 -9.91
CA VAL A 183 -0.32 -4.27 -9.59
C VAL A 183 0.60 -4.38 -8.39
N GLY A 184 1.24 -3.28 -7.97
CA GLY A 184 2.12 -3.31 -6.82
C GLY A 184 2.92 -2.04 -6.61
N TYR A 185 3.71 -2.04 -5.55
CA TYR A 185 4.62 -0.93 -5.24
C TYR A 185 5.87 -1.40 -4.49
N GLU A 186 6.89 -0.55 -4.50
CA GLU A 186 8.12 -0.72 -3.73
C GLU A 186 8.48 0.56 -3.00
N THR A 187 9.14 0.43 -1.86
CA THR A 187 9.69 1.55 -1.11
C THR A 187 11.21 1.40 -0.96
N ALA A 188 11.94 2.52 -0.80
CA ALA A 188 13.39 2.49 -0.62
C ALA A 188 13.83 1.71 0.63
N TYR A 189 13.02 1.70 1.69
CA TYR A 189 13.37 1.03 2.95
C TYR A 189 13.25 -0.48 2.90
N LEU A 190 12.34 -0.99 2.08
CA LEU A 190 12.12 -2.41 1.86
C LEU A 190 11.92 -2.60 0.36
N PRO A 191 13.02 -2.84 -0.39
CA PRO A 191 12.97 -3.00 -1.85
C PRO A 191 12.33 -4.35 -2.25
N MET A 192 11.26 -4.74 -1.55
CA MET A 192 10.46 -5.90 -1.85
C MET A 192 9.18 -5.46 -2.55
N PHE A 193 8.89 -6.12 -3.68
CA PHE A 193 7.68 -5.87 -4.43
C PHE A 193 6.46 -6.31 -3.61
N LYS A 194 5.56 -5.36 -3.36
CA LYS A 194 4.28 -5.61 -2.71
C LYS A 194 3.22 -5.72 -3.78
N VAL A 195 2.61 -6.89 -3.88
CA VAL A 195 1.48 -7.14 -4.78
C VAL A 195 0.23 -6.49 -4.19
N VAL A 196 -0.58 -5.87 -5.04
CA VAL A 196 -1.84 -5.23 -4.64
C VAL A 196 -3.02 -5.78 -5.43
N GLU A 197 -4.15 -5.85 -4.75
CA GLU A 197 -5.46 -6.12 -5.32
C GLU A 197 -6.44 -5.07 -4.81
N VAL A 198 -7.23 -4.48 -5.69
CA VAL A 198 -8.22 -3.44 -5.33
C VAL A 198 -9.59 -3.87 -5.79
N SER A 199 -10.58 -3.72 -4.91
CA SER A 199 -12.00 -3.92 -5.21
C SER A 199 -12.87 -2.93 -4.45
N GLU A 200 -14.16 -2.85 -4.80
CA GLU A 200 -15.15 -2.03 -4.08
C GLU A 200 -15.97 -2.84 -3.07
N VAL A 201 -15.64 -4.14 -2.90
CA VAL A 201 -16.35 -5.04 -1.97
C VAL A 201 -15.64 -5.03 -0.63
N VAL A 202 -16.13 -4.22 0.29
CA VAL A 202 -15.60 -4.06 1.66
C VAL A 202 -16.20 -5.14 2.56
N ASP A 203 -15.37 -5.73 3.41
CA ASP A 203 -15.83 -6.58 4.52
C ASP A 203 -16.20 -5.70 5.72
N GLU A 204 -17.47 -5.37 5.85
CA GLU A 204 -17.97 -4.54 6.96
C GLU A 204 -17.81 -5.21 8.34
N ALA A 205 -17.62 -6.53 8.40
CA ALA A 205 -17.44 -7.24 9.66
C ALA A 205 -16.14 -6.84 10.38
N VAL A 206 -15.14 -6.33 9.66
CA VAL A 206 -13.89 -5.84 10.27
C VAL A 206 -14.10 -4.64 11.20
N PHE A 207 -15.22 -3.91 11.05
CA PHE A 207 -15.60 -2.79 11.93
C PHE A 207 -16.44 -3.23 13.14
N ASN A 208 -16.63 -4.52 13.36
CA ASN A 208 -17.35 -5.00 14.51
C ASN A 208 -16.51 -4.88 15.79
N LEU A 209 -17.20 -4.53 16.89
CA LEU A 209 -16.58 -4.54 18.21
C LEU A 209 -16.08 -5.95 18.55
N PRO A 210 -15.04 -6.07 19.40
CA PRO A 210 -14.53 -7.38 19.80
C PRO A 210 -15.66 -8.22 20.44
N PRO A 211 -15.72 -9.54 20.14
CA PRO A 211 -16.67 -10.44 20.76
C PRO A 211 -16.58 -10.43 22.30
N GLU A 212 -17.67 -10.75 22.99
CA GLU A 212 -17.78 -10.68 24.46
C GLU A 212 -16.80 -11.63 25.18
N ASP A 213 -16.38 -12.71 24.51
CA ASP A 213 -15.41 -13.68 25.06
C ASP A 213 -13.94 -13.21 24.93
N TYR A 214 -13.70 -12.05 24.29
CA TYR A 214 -12.34 -11.50 24.16
C TYR A 214 -11.95 -10.73 25.41
N LYS A 215 -10.68 -10.87 25.79
CA LYS A 215 -10.13 -10.19 26.97
C LYS A 215 -9.44 -8.89 26.58
N GLN A 216 -9.70 -7.83 27.34
CA GLN A 216 -8.95 -6.60 27.16
C GLN A 216 -7.55 -6.76 27.77
N VAL A 217 -6.53 -6.60 26.92
CA VAL A 217 -5.10 -6.68 27.26
C VAL A 217 -4.39 -5.49 26.64
N ALA A 218 -3.56 -4.81 27.43
CA ALA A 218 -2.85 -3.62 26.94
C ALA A 218 -1.93 -3.95 25.76
N ASP A 219 -2.17 -3.30 24.61
CA ASP A 219 -1.28 -3.34 23.45
C ASP A 219 -0.23 -2.22 23.55
N THR A 220 1.01 -2.60 23.82
CA THR A 220 2.11 -1.65 24.03
C THR A 220 2.40 -0.82 22.77
N ALA A 221 2.29 -1.42 21.58
CA ALA A 221 2.57 -0.72 20.31
C ALA A 221 1.50 0.34 20.04
N MET A 222 0.22 -0.04 20.20
CA MET A 222 -0.93 0.85 20.08
C MET A 222 -0.83 2.03 21.05
N ARG A 223 -0.58 1.76 22.33
CA ARG A 223 -0.48 2.79 23.38
C ARG A 223 0.71 3.71 23.15
N SER A 224 1.86 3.16 22.74
CA SER A 224 3.03 3.96 22.38
C SER A 224 2.77 4.86 21.17
N PHE A 225 2.01 4.39 20.17
CA PHE A 225 1.61 5.19 19.03
C PHE A 225 0.67 6.33 19.44
N ALA A 226 -0.34 6.05 20.25
CA ALA A 226 -1.27 7.06 20.80
C ALA A 226 -0.52 8.13 21.59
N ASN A 227 0.41 7.76 22.46
CA ASN A 227 1.22 8.70 23.23
C ASN A 227 2.06 9.62 22.32
N ARG A 228 2.70 9.07 21.27
CA ARG A 228 3.45 9.91 20.30
C ARG A 228 2.56 10.90 19.56
N LEU A 229 1.33 10.54 19.22
CA LEU A 229 0.38 11.47 18.60
C LEU A 229 -0.02 12.59 19.54
N MET A 230 -0.28 12.29 20.83
CA MET A 230 -0.59 13.29 21.84
C MET A 230 0.58 14.26 22.06
N GLU A 231 1.81 13.78 22.16
CA GLU A 231 3.00 14.61 22.33
C GLU A 231 3.23 15.58 21.14
N ARG A 232 2.95 15.14 19.92
CA ARG A 232 3.05 16.00 18.72
C ARG A 232 2.01 17.11 18.71
N ARG A 233 0.85 16.89 19.31
CA ARG A 233 -0.24 17.85 19.36
C ARG A 233 0.00 18.94 20.40
N ASN A 234 0.79 18.65 21.42
CA ASN A 234 1.09 19.59 22.52
C ASN A 234 2.34 20.46 22.25
N LYS A 235 2.97 20.31 21.08
CA LYS A 235 4.06 21.15 20.57
C LYS A 235 3.57 22.09 19.48
#